data_785957603af0270ea53397587ae2fa38
#
_entry.id   785957603af0270ea53397587ae2fa38
#
_cell.length_a   1.000
_cell.length_b   1.000
_cell.length_c   1.000
_cell.angle_alpha   90.00
_cell.angle_beta   90.00
_cell.angle_gamma   90.00
#
_symmetry.space_group_name_H-M   'P 1'
#
loop_
_entity.id
_entity.type
_entity.pdbx_description
1 polymer ?
#
loop_
_entity_poly.entity_id
_entity_poly.type
_entity_poly.pdbx_seq_one_letter_code
_entity_poly.pdbx_strand_id
1 'polypeptide(L)'
;MHQIIPATTSAHISEIRQLFTEYAEWLQVSLCFQGFQQEMAELPGKYAPPRGALLLAMDADQVVGCVALRPLEDEDVCEMKRLYVRPEAQGQHVGERLVNAIIAEARRLGYDRMRLDTLLGKMDKAIAIYRRAGFREIAPYYESPYPTLFLELDLRKRNSR
;
A
#
# COMPACT_ATOMS: atom_id res chain seq x y z
N MET A 1 10.43 -3.83 -18.54
CA MET A 1 10.94 -3.94 -17.17
C MET A 1 10.35 -2.83 -16.31
N HIS A 2 9.92 -3.17 -15.11
CA HIS A 2 9.26 -2.21 -14.24
C HIS A 2 10.23 -1.62 -13.23
N GLN A 3 10.09 -0.34 -12.97
CA GLN A 3 10.91 0.39 -12.01
C GLN A 3 10.02 0.95 -10.92
N ILE A 4 10.44 0.83 -9.66
CA ILE A 4 9.69 1.38 -8.53
C ILE A 4 10.41 2.67 -8.11
N ILE A 5 9.67 3.78 -8.10
CA ILE A 5 10.23 5.09 -7.76
C ILE A 5 9.41 5.77 -6.66
N PRO A 6 10.02 6.63 -5.85
CA PRO A 6 9.24 7.45 -4.92
C PRO A 6 8.47 8.53 -5.66
N ALA A 7 7.25 8.80 -5.20
CA ALA A 7 6.41 9.86 -5.78
C ALA A 7 6.69 11.15 -5.02
N THR A 8 7.50 12.04 -5.61
CA THR A 8 8.01 13.23 -4.93
C THR A 8 7.59 14.54 -5.59
N THR A 9 7.27 14.53 -6.88
CA THR A 9 6.93 15.75 -7.62
C THR A 9 5.43 15.96 -7.65
N SER A 10 4.98 17.17 -8.01
CA SER A 10 3.56 17.44 -8.18
C SER A 10 2.95 16.57 -9.27
N ALA A 11 3.70 16.28 -10.33
CA ALA A 11 3.25 15.37 -11.37
C ALA A 11 3.06 13.96 -10.83
N HIS A 12 3.99 13.48 -9.99
CA HIS A 12 3.85 12.18 -9.32
C HIS A 12 2.61 12.15 -8.43
N ILE A 13 2.34 13.22 -7.69
CA ILE A 13 1.16 13.26 -6.81
C ILE A 13 -0.13 13.21 -7.63
N SER A 14 -0.15 13.86 -8.80
CA SER A 14 -1.30 13.76 -9.71
C SER A 14 -1.52 12.31 -10.16
N GLU A 15 -0.45 11.60 -10.47
CA GLU A 15 -0.54 10.18 -10.84
C GLU A 15 -1.05 9.34 -9.67
N ILE A 16 -0.57 9.59 -8.47
CA ILE A 16 -1.06 8.92 -7.26
C ILE A 16 -2.57 9.13 -7.10
N ARG A 17 -3.02 10.39 -7.27
CA ARG A 17 -4.44 10.71 -7.14
C ARG A 17 -5.27 9.94 -8.15
N GLN A 18 -4.78 9.85 -9.39
CA GLN A 18 -5.46 9.09 -10.44
C GLN A 18 -5.53 7.60 -10.10
N LEU A 19 -4.41 7.02 -9.64
CA LEU A 19 -4.37 5.60 -9.29
C LEU A 19 -5.26 5.28 -8.10
N PHE A 20 -5.28 6.14 -7.09
CA PHE A 20 -6.15 5.94 -5.92
C PHE A 20 -7.63 5.99 -6.34
N THR A 21 -7.97 6.87 -7.27
CA THR A 21 -9.33 6.96 -7.81
C THR A 21 -9.69 5.67 -8.55
N GLU A 22 -8.79 5.17 -9.39
CA GLU A 22 -9.01 3.90 -10.11
C GLU A 22 -9.17 2.74 -9.13
N TYR A 23 -8.36 2.72 -8.07
CA TYR A 23 -8.43 1.70 -7.05
C TYR A 23 -9.80 1.69 -6.36
N ALA A 24 -10.29 2.87 -5.97
CA ALA A 24 -11.58 3.00 -5.32
C ALA A 24 -12.71 2.54 -6.22
N GLU A 25 -12.66 2.89 -7.51
CA GLU A 25 -13.65 2.47 -8.48
C GLU A 25 -13.62 0.96 -8.70
N TRP A 26 -12.42 0.38 -8.77
CA TRP A 26 -12.26 -1.04 -8.95
C TRP A 26 -12.83 -1.83 -7.77
N LEU A 27 -12.64 -1.33 -6.54
CA LEU A 27 -13.13 -2.01 -5.34
C LEU A 27 -14.65 -2.11 -5.30
N GLN A 28 -15.37 -1.15 -5.89
CA GLN A 28 -16.84 -1.10 -5.89
C GLN A 28 -17.43 -1.08 -4.48
N VAL A 29 -16.67 -0.59 -3.50
CA VAL A 29 -17.15 -0.34 -2.14
C VAL A 29 -16.77 1.08 -1.77
N SER A 30 -17.53 1.67 -0.85
CA SER A 30 -17.23 3.02 -0.40
C SER A 30 -16.03 2.99 0.54
N LEU A 31 -15.07 3.89 0.32
CA LEU A 31 -13.96 4.11 1.23
C LEU A 31 -14.19 5.31 2.14
N CYS A 32 -15.42 5.83 2.19
CA CYS A 32 -15.77 6.97 3.03
C CYS A 32 -15.42 6.71 4.51
N PHE A 33 -15.58 5.47 4.98
CA PHE A 33 -15.26 5.12 6.36
C PHE A 33 -13.76 5.28 6.67
N GLN A 34 -12.91 5.38 5.64
CA GLN A 34 -11.48 5.63 5.81
C GLN A 34 -11.11 7.09 5.55
N GLY A 35 -12.10 7.97 5.33
CA GLY A 35 -11.82 9.36 5.03
C GLY A 35 -11.20 9.56 3.66
N PHE A 36 -11.60 8.77 2.67
CA PHE A 36 -10.95 8.73 1.37
C PHE A 36 -10.96 10.08 0.65
N GLN A 37 -12.10 10.79 0.69
CA GLN A 37 -12.18 12.08 -0.02
C GLN A 37 -11.22 13.11 0.57
N GLN A 38 -11.12 13.14 1.89
CA GLN A 38 -10.18 14.03 2.57
C GLN A 38 -8.74 13.65 2.23
N GLU A 39 -8.45 12.34 2.23
CA GLU A 39 -7.13 11.83 1.85
C GLU A 39 -6.74 12.33 0.45
N MET A 40 -7.68 12.25 -0.51
CA MET A 40 -7.44 12.69 -1.88
C MET A 40 -7.17 14.19 -1.96
N ALA A 41 -7.89 14.97 -1.17
CA ALA A 41 -7.73 16.42 -1.17
C ALA A 41 -6.40 16.85 -0.55
N GLU A 42 -5.88 16.08 0.40
CA GLU A 42 -4.71 16.45 1.19
C GLU A 42 -3.40 15.79 0.73
N LEU A 43 -3.42 14.98 -0.32
CA LEU A 43 -2.22 14.27 -0.76
C LEU A 43 -1.02 15.22 -0.86
N PRO A 44 0.18 14.80 -0.37
CA PRO A 44 0.51 13.50 0.19
C PRO A 44 0.03 13.24 1.62
N GLY A 45 -0.42 14.27 2.36
CA GLY A 45 -1.03 14.12 3.68
C GLY A 45 -0.28 13.18 4.62
N LYS A 46 -0.96 12.12 5.06
CA LYS A 46 -0.40 11.14 5.99
C LYS A 46 0.73 10.31 5.37
N TYR A 47 0.85 10.31 4.05
CA TYR A 47 1.89 9.56 3.34
C TYR A 47 3.13 10.40 3.09
N ALA A 48 3.17 11.64 3.60
CA ALA A 48 4.31 12.54 3.39
C ALA A 48 5.54 12.08 4.18
N PRO A 49 6.76 12.31 3.62
CA PRO A 49 7.97 12.11 4.41
C PRO A 49 7.95 13.04 5.63
N PRO A 50 8.72 12.73 6.68
CA PRO A 50 9.68 11.64 6.78
C PRO A 50 9.10 10.32 7.27
N ARG A 51 7.83 10.31 7.70
CA ARG A 51 7.25 9.12 8.32
C ARG A 51 6.44 8.27 7.34
N GLY A 52 6.00 8.85 6.22
CA GLY A 52 5.24 8.16 5.21
C GLY A 52 6.00 7.99 3.91
N ALA A 53 5.39 7.31 2.95
CA ALA A 53 5.98 7.12 1.63
C ALA A 53 4.88 6.84 0.60
N LEU A 54 5.16 7.26 -0.61
CA LEU A 54 4.32 6.96 -1.79
C LEU A 54 5.25 6.44 -2.87
N LEU A 55 4.95 5.25 -3.39
CA LEU A 55 5.76 4.65 -4.44
C LEU A 55 4.92 4.44 -5.69
N LEU A 56 5.55 4.63 -6.84
CA LEU A 56 4.96 4.38 -8.15
C LEU A 56 5.72 3.26 -8.85
N ALA A 57 4.99 2.41 -9.56
CA ALA A 57 5.59 1.45 -10.48
C ALA A 57 5.52 2.02 -11.88
N MET A 58 6.66 2.02 -12.57
CA MET A 58 6.80 2.58 -13.91
C MET A 58 7.14 1.47 -14.89
N ASP A 59 6.50 1.49 -16.04
CA ASP A 59 6.89 0.69 -17.20
C ASP A 59 7.33 1.69 -18.26
N ALA A 60 8.63 1.89 -18.42
CA ALA A 60 9.20 2.99 -19.20
C ALA A 60 8.61 4.32 -18.66
N ASP A 61 7.89 5.06 -19.49
CA ASP A 61 7.31 6.35 -19.10
C ASP A 61 5.88 6.23 -18.58
N GLN A 62 5.35 5.01 -18.49
CA GLN A 62 3.96 4.79 -18.08
C GLN A 62 3.89 4.40 -16.61
N VAL A 63 3.02 5.08 -15.86
CA VAL A 63 2.73 4.70 -14.47
C VAL A 63 1.74 3.54 -14.51
N VAL A 64 2.07 2.43 -13.85
CA VAL A 64 1.24 1.22 -13.90
C VAL A 64 0.78 0.74 -12.53
N GLY A 65 1.25 1.34 -11.44
CA GLY A 65 0.81 0.91 -10.11
C GLY A 65 1.33 1.82 -9.01
N CYS A 66 0.86 1.57 -7.80
CA CYS A 66 1.24 2.37 -6.63
C CYS A 66 1.11 1.57 -5.35
N VAL A 67 1.72 2.10 -4.29
CA VAL A 67 1.53 1.65 -2.91
C VAL A 67 1.89 2.80 -1.99
N ALA A 68 1.25 2.85 -0.82
CA ALA A 68 1.44 3.92 0.14
C ALA A 68 1.79 3.36 1.52
N LEU A 69 2.42 4.20 2.35
CA LEU A 69 2.82 3.89 3.71
C LEU A 69 2.53 5.09 4.58
N ARG A 70 1.89 4.85 5.72
CA ARG A 70 1.64 5.91 6.70
C ARG A 70 1.96 5.43 8.11
N PRO A 71 2.29 6.36 9.03
CA PRO A 71 2.42 5.97 10.44
C PRO A 71 1.07 5.68 11.06
N LEU A 72 1.05 4.78 12.04
CA LEU A 72 -0.09 4.61 12.94
C LEU A 72 0.20 5.34 14.24
N GLU A 73 -0.76 5.29 15.20
CA GLU A 73 -0.59 5.99 16.46
C GLU A 73 0.63 5.54 17.26
N ASP A 74 0.90 4.23 17.23
CA ASP A 74 2.12 3.68 17.84
C ASP A 74 3.28 4.04 16.93
N GLU A 75 4.29 4.72 17.44
CA GLU A 75 5.41 5.23 16.65
C GLU A 75 6.19 4.15 15.91
N ASP A 76 6.18 2.93 16.43
CA ASP A 76 6.94 1.83 15.84
C ASP A 76 6.17 1.07 14.78
N VAL A 77 4.92 1.45 14.52
CA VAL A 77 4.03 0.71 13.63
C VAL A 77 3.59 1.59 12.47
N CYS A 78 3.69 1.05 11.28
CA CYS A 78 3.18 1.72 10.07
C CYS A 78 2.09 0.87 9.42
N GLU A 79 1.41 1.45 8.44
CA GLU A 79 0.36 0.77 7.70
C GLU A 79 0.61 0.91 6.20
N MET A 80 0.57 -0.23 5.50
CA MET A 80 0.59 -0.24 4.04
C MET A 80 -0.84 -0.01 3.54
N LYS A 81 -1.00 0.89 2.56
CA LYS A 81 -2.30 1.26 2.01
C LYS A 81 -2.22 1.35 0.49
N ARG A 82 -3.36 1.13 -0.14
CA ARG A 82 -3.58 1.52 -1.54
C ARG A 82 -2.65 0.81 -2.53
N LEU A 83 -2.38 -0.47 -2.30
CA LEU A 83 -1.67 -1.27 -3.28
C LEU A 83 -2.59 -1.47 -4.49
N TYR A 84 -2.15 -1.01 -5.66
CA TYR A 84 -2.95 -1.11 -6.87
C TYR A 84 -2.05 -1.27 -8.09
N VAL A 85 -2.44 -2.16 -9.00
CA VAL A 85 -1.75 -2.35 -10.27
C VAL A 85 -2.80 -2.26 -11.38
N ARG A 86 -2.55 -1.40 -12.35
CA ARG A 86 -3.47 -1.24 -13.49
C ARG A 86 -3.65 -2.55 -14.23
N PRO A 87 -4.85 -2.82 -14.80
CA PRO A 87 -5.13 -4.11 -15.42
C PRO A 87 -4.11 -4.53 -16.49
N GLU A 88 -3.61 -3.58 -17.27
CA GLU A 88 -2.66 -3.89 -18.35
C GLU A 88 -1.31 -4.39 -17.85
N ALA A 89 -0.99 -4.14 -16.57
CA ALA A 89 0.28 -4.58 -15.97
C ALA A 89 0.11 -5.76 -15.02
N GLN A 90 -1.10 -6.25 -14.81
CA GLN A 90 -1.33 -7.39 -13.92
C GLN A 90 -0.73 -8.66 -14.54
N GLY A 91 -0.31 -9.58 -13.67
CA GLY A 91 0.31 -10.82 -14.11
C GLY A 91 1.79 -10.69 -14.41
N GLN A 92 2.40 -9.52 -14.14
CA GLN A 92 3.81 -9.25 -14.42
C GLN A 92 4.62 -9.03 -13.14
N HIS A 93 4.10 -9.48 -12.00
CA HIS A 93 4.74 -9.39 -10.68
C HIS A 93 4.94 -7.96 -10.17
N VAL A 94 4.22 -6.98 -10.71
CA VAL A 94 4.35 -5.58 -10.30
C VAL A 94 3.89 -5.40 -8.85
N GLY A 95 2.78 -6.03 -8.47
CA GLY A 95 2.26 -5.96 -7.10
C GLY A 95 3.27 -6.49 -6.09
N GLU A 96 3.90 -7.60 -6.39
CA GLU A 96 4.91 -8.19 -5.51
C GLU A 96 6.12 -7.26 -5.37
N ARG A 97 6.55 -6.64 -6.45
CA ARG A 97 7.66 -5.68 -6.40
C ARG A 97 7.31 -4.44 -5.59
N LEU A 98 6.08 -3.95 -5.71
CA LEU A 98 5.61 -2.83 -4.91
C LEU A 98 5.59 -3.17 -3.42
N VAL A 99 5.08 -4.35 -3.07
CA VAL A 99 5.05 -4.81 -1.68
C VAL A 99 6.47 -4.91 -1.12
N ASN A 100 7.38 -5.53 -1.86
CA ASN A 100 8.77 -5.66 -1.40
C ASN A 100 9.44 -4.30 -1.23
N ALA A 101 9.15 -3.35 -2.14
CA ALA A 101 9.74 -2.01 -2.07
C ALA A 101 9.21 -1.24 -0.87
N ILE A 102 7.92 -1.31 -0.57
CA ILE A 102 7.38 -0.57 0.57
C ILE A 102 7.82 -1.18 1.90
N ILE A 103 8.00 -2.50 1.95
CA ILE A 103 8.57 -3.16 3.13
C ILE A 103 10.00 -2.67 3.36
N ALA A 104 10.82 -2.61 2.31
CA ALA A 104 12.19 -2.11 2.41
C ALA A 104 12.20 -0.66 2.89
N GLU A 105 11.29 0.16 2.39
CA GLU A 105 11.18 1.55 2.80
C GLU A 105 10.80 1.66 4.27
N ALA A 106 9.85 0.85 4.73
CA ALA A 106 9.44 0.85 6.13
C ALA A 106 10.62 0.49 7.05
N ARG A 107 11.42 -0.48 6.66
CA ARG A 107 12.62 -0.84 7.41
C ARG A 107 13.62 0.31 7.45
N ARG A 108 13.82 0.97 6.30
CA ARG A 108 14.74 2.12 6.23
C ARG A 108 14.28 3.25 7.14
N LEU A 109 12.96 3.45 7.27
CA LEU A 109 12.40 4.49 8.13
C LEU A 109 12.42 4.12 9.62
N GLY A 110 12.76 2.88 9.95
CA GLY A 110 12.93 2.45 11.33
C GLY A 110 11.70 1.86 11.99
N TYR A 111 10.67 1.51 11.23
CA TYR A 111 9.50 0.87 11.79
C TYR A 111 9.79 -0.56 12.20
N ASP A 112 9.16 -0.99 13.29
CA ASP A 112 9.28 -2.36 13.80
C ASP A 112 8.24 -3.29 13.20
N ARG A 113 7.05 -2.77 12.87
CA ARG A 113 5.94 -3.58 12.36
C ARG A 113 5.18 -2.81 11.30
N MET A 114 4.66 -3.57 10.34
CA MET A 114 3.78 -3.05 9.30
C MET A 114 2.46 -3.78 9.35
N ARG A 115 1.37 -3.05 9.38
CA ARG A 115 0.02 -3.60 9.34
C ARG A 115 -0.65 -3.26 8.02
N LEU A 116 -1.66 -4.02 7.69
CA LEU A 116 -2.54 -3.72 6.56
C LEU A 116 -3.90 -4.32 6.81
N ASP A 117 -4.89 -3.77 6.12
CA ASP A 117 -6.21 -4.35 6.03
C ASP A 117 -6.51 -4.65 4.57
N THR A 118 -7.23 -5.71 4.31
CA THR A 118 -7.57 -6.11 2.94
C THR A 118 -8.96 -6.76 2.94
N LEU A 119 -9.74 -6.47 1.90
CA LEU A 119 -11.11 -6.98 1.81
C LEU A 119 -11.11 -8.45 1.42
N LEU A 120 -11.86 -9.25 2.18
CA LEU A 120 -12.04 -10.66 1.86
C LEU A 120 -12.93 -10.79 0.61
N GLY A 121 -12.57 -11.74 -0.25
CA GLY A 121 -13.33 -12.04 -1.44
C GLY A 121 -12.96 -11.25 -2.68
N LYS A 122 -12.18 -10.16 -2.53
CA LYS A 122 -11.78 -9.33 -3.67
C LYS A 122 -10.29 -9.29 -3.90
N MET A 123 -9.50 -9.61 -2.88
CA MET A 123 -8.07 -9.32 -2.85
C MET A 123 -7.23 -10.59 -2.76
N ASP A 124 -7.71 -11.69 -3.32
CA ASP A 124 -7.05 -12.99 -3.15
C ASP A 124 -5.60 -12.98 -3.64
N LYS A 125 -5.34 -12.31 -4.78
CA LYS A 125 -3.99 -12.24 -5.33
C LYS A 125 -3.07 -11.43 -4.41
N ALA A 126 -3.56 -10.30 -3.90
CA ALA A 126 -2.79 -9.47 -2.98
C ALA A 126 -2.52 -10.21 -1.67
N ILE A 127 -3.54 -10.90 -1.14
CA ILE A 127 -3.40 -11.67 0.09
C ILE A 127 -2.29 -12.73 -0.08
N ALA A 128 -2.24 -13.40 -1.21
CA ALA A 128 -1.18 -14.38 -1.48
C ALA A 128 0.20 -13.73 -1.45
N ILE A 129 0.33 -12.53 -2.02
CA ILE A 129 1.59 -11.78 -1.99
C ILE A 129 1.98 -11.45 -0.55
N TYR A 130 1.02 -10.98 0.26
CA TYR A 130 1.28 -10.61 1.65
C TYR A 130 1.75 -11.82 2.45
N ARG A 131 1.08 -12.98 2.28
CA ARG A 131 1.46 -14.18 3.02
C ARG A 131 2.86 -14.66 2.63
N ARG A 132 3.20 -14.60 1.35
CA ARG A 132 4.57 -14.96 0.90
C ARG A 132 5.61 -14.01 1.47
N ALA A 133 5.25 -12.74 1.69
CA ALA A 133 6.16 -11.76 2.27
C ALA A 133 6.34 -11.94 3.78
N GLY A 134 5.50 -12.77 4.42
CA GLY A 134 5.64 -13.07 5.84
C GLY A 134 4.57 -12.44 6.73
N PHE A 135 3.58 -11.76 6.14
CA PHE A 135 2.47 -11.20 6.92
C PHE A 135 1.64 -12.32 7.55
N ARG A 136 1.19 -12.09 8.79
CA ARG A 136 0.35 -13.03 9.54
C ARG A 136 -0.92 -12.32 10.00
N GLU A 137 -1.99 -13.10 10.12
CA GLU A 137 -3.28 -12.56 10.55
C GLU A 137 -3.20 -12.09 12.01
N ILE A 138 -3.81 -10.92 12.27
CA ILE A 138 -3.93 -10.36 13.62
C ILE A 138 -5.39 -10.01 13.87
N ALA A 139 -5.71 -9.70 15.14
CA ALA A 139 -7.03 -9.20 15.49
C ALA A 139 -7.26 -7.84 14.83
N PRO A 140 -8.53 -7.50 14.50
CA PRO A 140 -8.84 -6.19 13.96
C PRO A 140 -8.36 -5.06 14.87
N TYR A 141 -7.81 -4.00 14.28
CA TYR A 141 -7.41 -2.81 15.04
C TYR A 141 -8.32 -1.62 14.75
N TYR A 142 -9.39 -1.84 14.00
CA TYR A 142 -10.50 -0.90 13.86
C TYR A 142 -11.74 -1.68 13.40
N GLU A 143 -12.92 -1.03 13.46
CA GLU A 143 -14.15 -1.66 12.99
C GLU A 143 -14.35 -1.36 11.51
N SER A 144 -14.43 -2.41 10.69
CA SER A 144 -14.67 -2.27 9.26
C SER A 144 -16.13 -2.63 8.95
N PRO A 145 -16.81 -1.85 8.08
CA PRO A 145 -18.18 -2.18 7.67
C PRO A 145 -18.23 -3.33 6.67
N TYR A 146 -17.07 -3.84 6.22
CA TYR A 146 -16.99 -4.93 5.25
C TYR A 146 -16.17 -6.07 5.82
N PRO A 147 -16.38 -7.32 5.32
CA PRO A 147 -15.50 -8.43 5.72
C PRO A 147 -14.05 -8.10 5.37
N THR A 148 -13.20 -8.03 6.37
CA THR A 148 -11.83 -7.54 6.26
C THR A 148 -10.88 -8.47 6.98
N LEU A 149 -9.72 -8.70 6.37
CA LEU A 149 -8.61 -9.44 6.95
C LEU A 149 -7.56 -8.42 7.40
N PHE A 150 -7.07 -8.59 8.63
CA PHE A 150 -6.03 -7.72 9.20
C PHE A 150 -4.74 -8.52 9.32
N LEU A 151 -3.66 -7.97 8.80
CA LEU A 151 -2.37 -8.66 8.74
C LEU A 151 -1.26 -7.77 9.30
N GLU A 152 -0.21 -8.41 9.80
CA GLU A 152 0.95 -7.70 10.35
C GLU A 152 2.23 -8.43 9.96
N LEU A 153 3.28 -7.66 9.68
CA LEU A 153 4.62 -8.15 9.40
C LEU A 153 5.58 -7.58 10.43
N ASP A 154 6.40 -8.46 11.01
CA ASP A 154 7.48 -8.05 11.90
C ASP A 154 8.67 -7.63 11.04
N LEU A 155 8.95 -6.33 11.00
CA LEU A 155 10.00 -5.76 10.17
C LEU A 155 11.40 -5.97 10.74
N ARG A 156 11.49 -6.33 12.03
CA ARG A 156 12.77 -6.58 12.68
C ARG A 156 13.37 -7.92 12.24
N LYS A 157 12.53 -8.83 11.75
CA LYS A 157 12.96 -10.13 11.26
C LYS A 157 13.11 -10.07 9.75
N ARG A 158 14.23 -10.51 9.23
CA ARG A 158 14.42 -10.65 7.80
C ARG A 158 14.14 -12.08 7.40
N ASN A 159 13.55 -12.27 6.21
CA ASN A 159 13.43 -13.60 5.63
C ASN A 159 14.83 -14.08 5.33
N SER A 160 15.18 -15.23 5.95
CA SER A 160 16.45 -15.83 5.65
C SER A 160 16.39 -16.47 4.30
N ARG A 161 16.37 -16.32 3.51
CA ARG A 161 16.42 -16.96 2.45
C ARG A 161 16.63 -16.89 1.73
#